data_f1b65339a4ce2614a1b225ba783bae62
#
_entry.id   f1b65339a4ce2614a1b225ba783bae62
#
_cell.length_a   1.000
_cell.length_b   1.000
_cell.length_c   1.000
_cell.angle_alpha   90.00
_cell.angle_beta   90.00
_cell.angle_gamma   90.00
#
_symmetry.space_group_name_H-M   'P 1'
#
loop_
_entity.id
_entity.type
_entity.pdbx_description
1 polymer ?
#
loop_
_entity_poly.entity_id
_entity_poly.type
_entity_poly.pdbx_seq_one_letter_code
_entity_poly.pdbx_strand_id
1 'polypeptide(L)'
;MFIPVITSFLTVCFNLVIGSTLIIVPLRLKEAGAGIFAITGTLSVWAVVCAVCAWLIGQILTERNARRLVQTGTALYFLCFLGLLLVPGIRMQYFWLLLLGIATAVYCAPFQVFLKTLENGKQAGLVRASALYSASWSFGMAVGPFLFSMLSAGENGMAWKTAYCINAALMIPIFFLPVLAEKLATRSNRTSTPEPPAPADDFSNKPDLALWGWLLTVAAFAAVATTKSLLPEQGPDAGYSETQVSLMVSLIYFGHSFTSLCLVRSKEWMYKASGVTAGTLCGIAGLLLFVFGFGNVFCLYAGSVLIGIFSGVVGFCLVFYSLAHPEKAGKYVAINEITVGSTNTLSPLLIGGGLVWLTGWNGMPYLALSVLAAVIGLLYLKRMIQIKKS
;
A
#
# COMPACT_ATOMS: atom_id res chain seq x y z
N MET A 1 11.67 15.43 -18.62
CA MET A 1 12.38 14.53 -17.67
C MET A 1 12.11 14.86 -16.20
N PHE A 2 12.01 16.13 -15.76
CA PHE A 2 11.86 16.50 -14.35
C PHE A 2 10.50 16.16 -13.71
N ILE A 3 9.38 16.25 -14.46
CA ILE A 3 8.03 16.03 -13.90
C ILE A 3 7.86 14.60 -13.34
N PRO A 4 8.16 13.50 -14.08
CA PRO A 4 8.06 12.14 -13.54
C PRO A 4 8.93 11.92 -12.30
N VAL A 5 10.10 12.55 -12.22
CA VAL A 5 10.98 12.45 -11.04
C VAL A 5 10.34 13.12 -9.82
N ILE A 6 9.79 14.33 -9.98
CA ILE A 6 9.12 15.05 -8.89
C ILE A 6 7.88 14.28 -8.43
N THR A 7 7.10 13.75 -9.34
CA THR A 7 5.88 13.00 -9.01
C THR A 7 6.19 11.68 -8.29
N SER A 8 7.18 10.92 -8.77
CA SER A 8 7.64 9.71 -8.08
C SER A 8 8.22 10.04 -6.69
N PHE A 9 9.00 11.10 -6.56
CA PHE A 9 9.54 11.56 -5.28
C PHE A 9 8.41 11.92 -4.30
N LEU A 10 7.41 12.69 -4.73
CA LEU A 10 6.25 13.01 -3.90
C LEU A 10 5.50 11.75 -3.45
N THR A 11 5.31 10.79 -4.37
CA THR A 11 4.67 9.50 -4.05
C THR A 11 5.47 8.73 -3.00
N VAL A 12 6.79 8.62 -3.17
CA VAL A 12 7.67 7.93 -2.22
C VAL A 12 7.65 8.62 -0.85
N CYS A 13 7.86 9.93 -0.79
CA CYS A 13 7.90 10.67 0.49
C CYS A 13 6.57 10.58 1.25
N PHE A 14 5.44 10.72 0.56
CA PHE A 14 4.13 10.62 1.19
C PHE A 14 3.87 9.22 1.76
N ASN A 15 4.19 8.18 0.98
CA ASN A 15 3.99 6.80 1.43
C ASN A 15 5.02 6.37 2.49
N LEU A 16 6.22 6.95 2.52
CA LEU A 16 7.17 6.79 3.63
C LEU A 16 6.55 7.24 4.94
N VAL A 17 5.91 8.39 4.94
CA VAL A 17 5.25 8.96 6.12
C VAL A 17 4.08 8.09 6.59
N ILE A 18 3.26 7.56 5.67
CA ILE A 18 2.20 6.60 6.00
C ILE A 18 2.81 5.32 6.57
N GLY A 19 3.80 4.75 5.89
CA GLY A 19 4.43 3.49 6.28
C GLY A 19 5.04 3.53 7.68
N SER A 20 5.78 4.60 8.00
CA SER A 20 6.35 4.79 9.34
C SER A 20 5.26 4.95 10.41
N THR A 21 4.22 5.72 10.14
CA THR A 21 3.14 5.96 11.11
C THR A 21 2.36 4.69 11.43
N LEU A 22 2.06 3.88 10.42
CA LEU A 22 1.30 2.64 10.56
C LEU A 22 2.09 1.50 11.25
N ILE A 23 3.38 1.66 11.53
CA ILE A 23 4.14 0.76 12.39
C ILE A 23 4.37 1.36 13.78
N ILE A 24 4.65 2.65 13.89
CA ILE A 24 4.94 3.33 15.15
C ILE A 24 3.71 3.32 16.08
N VAL A 25 2.53 3.67 15.57
CA VAL A 25 1.31 3.75 16.40
C VAL A 25 0.97 2.40 17.05
N PRO A 26 0.89 1.27 16.31
CA PRO A 26 0.66 -0.05 16.91
C PRO A 26 1.70 -0.45 17.95
N LEU A 27 3.00 -0.24 17.70
CA LEU A 27 4.07 -0.55 18.66
C LEU A 27 3.91 0.25 19.95
N ARG A 28 3.65 1.54 19.87
CA ARG A 28 3.41 2.39 21.05
C ARG A 28 2.17 1.98 21.84
N LEU A 29 1.11 1.54 21.15
CA LEU A 29 -0.08 0.99 21.79
C LEU A 29 0.25 -0.31 22.54
N LYS A 30 1.10 -1.17 21.95
CA LYS A 30 1.57 -2.41 22.61
C LYS A 30 2.40 -2.09 23.86
N GLU A 31 3.36 -1.18 23.79
CA GLU A 31 4.16 -0.72 24.94
C GLU A 31 3.28 -0.16 26.08
N ALA A 32 2.18 0.50 25.73
CA ALA A 32 1.22 1.02 26.69
C ALA A 32 0.23 -0.04 27.22
N GLY A 33 0.40 -1.33 26.86
CA GLY A 33 -0.44 -2.44 27.34
C GLY A 33 -1.80 -2.55 26.65
N ALA A 34 -1.96 -2.01 25.45
CA ALA A 34 -3.21 -2.13 24.70
C ALA A 34 -3.45 -3.58 24.25
N GLY A 35 -4.72 -4.02 24.27
CA GLY A 35 -5.10 -5.36 23.80
C GLY A 35 -5.09 -5.51 22.29
N ILE A 36 -5.12 -6.77 21.80
CA ILE A 36 -5.00 -7.15 20.39
C ILE A 36 -5.94 -6.39 19.46
N PHE A 37 -7.21 -6.20 19.82
CA PHE A 37 -8.17 -5.45 19.00
C PHE A 37 -7.84 -3.97 18.91
N ALA A 38 -7.25 -3.39 19.97
CA ALA A 38 -6.80 -2.02 19.94
C ALA A 38 -5.61 -1.86 18.97
N ILE A 39 -4.68 -2.79 18.97
CA ILE A 39 -3.49 -2.77 18.12
C ILE A 39 -3.86 -3.06 16.65
N THR A 40 -4.57 -4.15 16.39
CA THR A 40 -4.97 -4.54 15.03
C THR A 40 -6.01 -3.60 14.43
N GLY A 41 -6.84 -2.95 15.28
CA GLY A 41 -7.83 -1.95 14.89
C GLY A 41 -7.23 -0.64 14.36
N THR A 42 -5.95 -0.34 14.61
CA THR A 42 -5.32 0.91 14.14
C THR A 42 -5.38 1.05 12.63
N LEU A 43 -5.01 0.02 11.89
CA LEU A 43 -5.07 0.00 10.42
C LEU A 43 -6.53 0.11 9.94
N SER A 44 -7.45 -0.59 10.59
CA SER A 44 -8.86 -0.61 10.23
C SER A 44 -9.52 0.76 10.39
N VAL A 45 -9.27 1.45 11.51
CA VAL A 45 -9.77 2.81 11.75
C VAL A 45 -9.25 3.78 10.69
N TRP A 46 -7.94 3.76 10.43
CA TRP A 46 -7.34 4.59 9.40
C TRP A 46 -7.94 4.30 8.01
N ALA A 47 -8.07 3.02 7.64
CA ALA A 47 -8.55 2.61 6.32
C ALA A 47 -10.02 2.96 6.09
N VAL A 48 -10.91 2.70 7.08
CA VAL A 48 -12.35 3.03 6.94
C VAL A 48 -12.59 4.52 6.84
N VAL A 49 -11.91 5.32 7.67
CA VAL A 49 -12.02 6.78 7.65
C VAL A 49 -11.49 7.33 6.32
N CYS A 50 -10.35 6.82 5.87
CA CYS A 50 -9.80 7.17 4.56
C CYS A 50 -10.79 6.86 3.43
N ALA A 51 -11.40 5.68 3.41
CA ALA A 51 -12.34 5.26 2.37
C ALA A 51 -13.60 6.14 2.34
N VAL A 52 -14.21 6.39 3.50
CA VAL A 52 -15.41 7.25 3.62
C VAL A 52 -15.10 8.68 3.18
N CYS A 53 -13.98 9.25 3.65
CA CYS A 53 -13.60 10.60 3.28
C CYS A 53 -13.19 10.69 1.80
N ALA A 54 -12.52 9.68 1.23
CA ALA A 54 -12.17 9.65 -0.19
C ALA A 54 -13.44 9.65 -1.08
N TRP A 55 -14.49 8.92 -0.68
CA TRP A 55 -15.78 8.96 -1.36
C TRP A 55 -16.43 10.36 -1.33
N LEU A 56 -16.41 11.03 -0.17
CA LEU A 56 -16.92 12.40 -0.04
C LEU A 56 -16.10 13.41 -0.86
N ILE A 57 -14.78 13.32 -0.80
CA ILE A 57 -13.86 14.17 -1.56
C ILE A 57 -14.05 13.94 -3.07
N GLY A 58 -14.29 12.71 -3.51
CA GLY A 58 -14.54 12.38 -4.91
C GLY A 58 -15.72 13.15 -5.53
N GLN A 59 -16.71 13.54 -4.72
CA GLN A 59 -17.89 14.31 -5.19
C GLN A 59 -17.58 15.78 -5.50
N ILE A 60 -16.55 16.34 -4.88
CA ILE A 60 -16.15 17.76 -5.04
C ILE A 60 -14.83 17.92 -5.79
N LEU A 61 -14.12 16.81 -6.07
CA LEU A 61 -12.81 16.80 -6.69
C LEU A 61 -12.89 17.16 -8.17
N THR A 62 -12.11 18.15 -8.57
CA THR A 62 -11.94 18.60 -9.95
C THR A 62 -10.46 18.82 -10.26
N GLU A 63 -10.09 18.86 -11.54
CA GLU A 63 -8.71 19.18 -11.95
C GLU A 63 -8.26 20.56 -11.43
N ARG A 64 -9.18 21.52 -11.27
CA ARG A 64 -8.87 22.88 -10.78
C ARG A 64 -8.56 22.94 -9.28
N ASN A 65 -9.21 22.10 -8.46
CA ASN A 65 -9.03 22.11 -7.01
C ASN A 65 -8.05 21.04 -6.50
N ALA A 66 -7.66 20.08 -7.35
CA ALA A 66 -6.83 18.94 -6.99
C ALA A 66 -5.54 19.35 -6.26
N ARG A 67 -4.76 20.32 -6.80
CA ARG A 67 -3.56 20.83 -6.15
C ARG A 67 -3.83 21.41 -4.76
N ARG A 68 -4.90 22.22 -4.62
CA ARG A 68 -5.24 22.84 -3.32
C ARG A 68 -5.60 21.77 -2.28
N LEU A 69 -6.34 20.75 -2.68
CA LEU A 69 -6.68 19.64 -1.81
C LEU A 69 -5.42 18.86 -1.39
N VAL A 70 -4.48 18.58 -2.31
CA VAL A 70 -3.17 17.99 -1.97
C VAL A 70 -2.44 18.81 -0.90
N GLN A 71 -2.38 20.14 -1.07
CA GLN A 71 -1.77 21.03 -0.09
C GLN A 71 -2.51 21.02 1.26
N THR A 72 -3.85 21.03 1.25
CA THR A 72 -4.67 20.93 2.47
C THR A 72 -4.43 19.60 3.19
N GLY A 73 -4.42 18.48 2.48
CA GLY A 73 -4.10 17.16 3.04
C GLY A 73 -2.71 17.14 3.67
N THR A 74 -1.72 17.72 2.99
CA THR A 74 -0.34 17.83 3.52
C THR A 74 -0.27 18.67 4.80
N ALA A 75 -0.97 19.81 4.84
CA ALA A 75 -1.04 20.65 6.04
C ALA A 75 -1.71 19.92 7.22
N LEU A 76 -2.80 19.16 6.96
CA LEU A 76 -3.45 18.32 7.97
C LEU A 76 -2.50 17.23 8.49
N TYR A 77 -1.71 16.59 7.63
CA TYR A 77 -0.68 15.63 8.06
C TYR A 77 0.35 16.28 8.98
N PHE A 78 0.85 17.46 8.61
CA PHE A 78 1.79 18.21 9.45
C PHE A 78 1.22 18.47 10.85
N LEU A 79 -0.04 18.94 10.93
CA LEU A 79 -0.73 19.18 12.20
C LEU A 79 -0.94 17.89 13.01
N CYS A 80 -1.25 16.77 12.34
CA CYS A 80 -1.36 15.49 13.01
C CYS A 80 -0.04 15.04 13.63
N PHE A 81 1.09 15.23 12.95
CA PHE A 81 2.41 14.89 13.52
C PHE A 81 2.79 15.78 14.70
N LEU A 82 2.50 17.07 14.63
CA LEU A 82 2.65 17.95 15.80
C LEU A 82 1.77 17.46 16.96
N GLY A 83 0.53 17.06 16.69
CA GLY A 83 -0.36 16.50 17.68
C GLY A 83 0.17 15.21 18.32
N LEU A 84 0.67 14.28 17.50
CA LEU A 84 1.28 13.03 17.98
C LEU A 84 2.53 13.27 18.83
N LEU A 85 3.29 14.33 18.57
CA LEU A 85 4.46 14.73 19.35
C LEU A 85 4.07 15.40 20.67
N LEU A 86 3.10 16.31 20.65
CA LEU A 86 2.74 17.15 21.79
C LEU A 86 1.74 16.46 22.75
N VAL A 87 0.87 15.61 22.23
CA VAL A 87 -0.18 14.91 22.99
C VAL A 87 -0.11 13.41 22.74
N PRO A 88 0.89 12.72 23.31
CA PRO A 88 1.20 11.31 22.99
C PRO A 88 0.34 10.29 23.77
N GLY A 89 -0.68 10.70 24.52
CA GLY A 89 -1.52 9.81 25.33
C GLY A 89 -2.19 8.71 24.49
N ILE A 90 -2.36 7.50 25.07
CA ILE A 90 -2.86 6.30 24.37
C ILE A 90 -4.21 6.52 23.67
N ARG A 91 -5.15 7.20 24.33
CA ARG A 91 -6.47 7.52 23.73
C ARG A 91 -6.35 8.50 22.58
N MET A 92 -5.39 9.41 22.64
CA MET A 92 -5.15 10.40 21.60
C MET A 92 -4.53 9.78 20.33
N GLN A 93 -3.87 8.61 20.41
CA GLN A 93 -3.35 7.92 19.25
C GLN A 93 -4.47 7.60 18.23
N TYR A 94 -5.63 7.13 18.69
CA TYR A 94 -6.80 6.87 17.81
C TYR A 94 -7.37 8.15 17.22
N PHE A 95 -7.44 9.22 18.00
CA PHE A 95 -7.89 10.51 17.51
C PHE A 95 -6.97 11.03 16.38
N TRP A 96 -5.65 10.99 16.60
CA TRP A 96 -4.70 11.41 15.57
C TRP A 96 -4.72 10.48 14.35
N LEU A 97 -4.91 9.18 14.55
CA LEU A 97 -5.00 8.21 13.47
C LEU A 97 -6.27 8.42 12.61
N LEU A 98 -7.39 8.78 13.24
CA LEU A 98 -8.61 9.18 12.56
C LEU A 98 -8.36 10.43 11.68
N LEU A 99 -7.75 11.47 12.24
CA LEU A 99 -7.40 12.68 11.48
C LEU A 99 -6.41 12.39 10.36
N LEU A 100 -5.46 11.49 10.56
CA LEU A 100 -4.55 11.01 9.51
C LEU A 100 -5.31 10.28 8.39
N GLY A 101 -6.36 9.51 8.71
CA GLY A 101 -7.25 8.90 7.72
C GLY A 101 -7.94 9.95 6.85
N ILE A 102 -8.47 11.01 7.46
CA ILE A 102 -9.06 12.16 6.74
C ILE A 102 -7.99 12.82 5.87
N ALA A 103 -6.81 13.14 6.42
CA ALA A 103 -5.72 13.78 5.70
C ALA A 103 -5.26 12.94 4.51
N THR A 104 -5.20 11.61 4.66
CA THR A 104 -4.88 10.66 3.57
C THR A 104 -5.89 10.78 2.43
N ALA A 105 -7.17 10.81 2.72
CA ALA A 105 -8.22 10.94 1.70
C ALA A 105 -8.13 12.28 0.96
N VAL A 106 -7.92 13.37 1.71
CA VAL A 106 -7.76 14.73 1.15
C VAL A 106 -6.50 14.86 0.31
N TYR A 107 -5.50 13.97 0.50
CA TYR A 107 -4.27 13.94 -0.29
C TYR A 107 -4.34 12.96 -1.47
N CYS A 108 -4.63 11.67 -1.22
CA CYS A 108 -4.39 10.58 -2.18
C CYS A 108 -5.23 10.69 -3.46
N ALA A 109 -6.55 10.83 -3.35
CA ALA A 109 -7.42 10.92 -4.52
C ALA A 109 -7.15 12.22 -5.33
N PRO A 110 -7.04 13.41 -4.68
CA PRO A 110 -6.62 14.62 -5.39
C PRO A 110 -5.24 14.54 -6.02
N PHE A 111 -4.29 13.85 -5.39
CA PHE A 111 -2.95 13.69 -5.95
C PHE A 111 -2.96 12.91 -7.27
N GLN A 112 -3.76 11.84 -7.38
CA GLN A 112 -3.91 11.09 -8.64
C GLN A 112 -4.49 11.98 -9.77
N VAL A 113 -5.50 12.80 -9.46
CA VAL A 113 -6.07 13.76 -10.42
C VAL A 113 -5.03 14.83 -10.79
N PHE A 114 -4.30 15.33 -9.82
CA PHE A 114 -3.22 16.30 -10.04
C PHE A 114 -2.11 15.73 -10.94
N LEU A 115 -1.68 14.46 -10.72
CA LEU A 115 -0.70 13.80 -11.60
C LEU A 115 -1.19 13.74 -13.04
N LYS A 116 -2.47 13.37 -13.26
CA LYS A 116 -3.07 13.35 -14.59
C LYS A 116 -2.99 14.72 -15.28
N THR A 117 -3.21 15.82 -14.55
CA THR A 117 -3.10 17.18 -15.12
C THR A 117 -1.67 17.56 -15.52
N LEU A 118 -0.65 17.01 -14.83
CA LEU A 118 0.75 17.26 -15.17
C LEU A 118 1.22 16.51 -16.42
N GLU A 119 0.65 15.35 -16.68
CA GLU A 119 1.06 14.47 -17.80
C GLU A 119 0.48 14.89 -19.15
N ASN A 120 -0.50 15.81 -19.19
CA ASN A 120 -1.13 16.34 -20.41
C ASN A 120 -1.53 15.27 -21.45
N GLY A 121 -2.10 14.15 -21.00
CA GLY A 121 -2.55 13.09 -21.89
C GLY A 121 -1.45 12.32 -22.62
N LYS A 122 -0.16 12.52 -22.30
CA LYS A 122 0.92 11.64 -22.75
C LYS A 122 0.73 10.31 -22.03
N GLN A 123 0.04 9.38 -22.68
CA GLN A 123 -0.09 8.01 -22.22
C GLN A 123 1.29 7.34 -22.26
N ALA A 124 2.04 7.41 -21.17
CA ALA A 124 3.04 6.40 -20.92
C ALA A 124 2.34 5.04 -21.03
N GLY A 125 2.93 4.05 -21.71
CA GLY A 125 2.26 2.76 -21.92
C GLY A 125 1.71 2.24 -20.60
N LEU A 126 0.46 1.78 -20.58
CA LEU A 126 -0.32 1.37 -19.41
C LEU A 126 0.49 0.52 -18.42
N VAL A 127 1.25 -0.43 -18.94
CA VAL A 127 2.10 -1.34 -18.17
C VAL A 127 3.17 -0.59 -17.36
N ARG A 128 3.85 0.37 -18.02
CA ARG A 128 4.91 1.15 -17.39
C ARG A 128 4.36 2.10 -16.32
N ALA A 129 3.24 2.75 -16.61
CA ALA A 129 2.58 3.66 -15.66
C ALA A 129 2.10 2.92 -14.40
N SER A 130 1.42 1.77 -14.57
CA SER A 130 0.95 0.93 -13.47
C SER A 130 2.11 0.45 -12.59
N ALA A 131 3.21 0.03 -13.22
CA ALA A 131 4.35 -0.48 -12.48
C ALA A 131 5.13 0.62 -11.74
N LEU A 132 5.35 1.78 -12.35
CA LEU A 132 6.01 2.91 -11.69
C LEU A 132 5.19 3.41 -10.50
N TYR A 133 3.87 3.49 -10.66
CA TYR A 133 2.98 3.86 -9.56
C TYR A 133 3.08 2.85 -8.41
N SER A 134 2.89 1.54 -8.71
CA SER A 134 2.97 0.47 -7.72
C SER A 134 4.33 0.40 -7.02
N ALA A 135 5.42 0.53 -7.79
CA ALA A 135 6.78 0.53 -7.25
C ALA A 135 7.05 1.76 -6.37
N SER A 136 6.67 2.97 -6.80
CA SER A 136 6.90 4.19 -6.02
C SER A 136 6.10 4.20 -4.72
N TRP A 137 4.84 3.76 -4.79
CA TRP A 137 3.98 3.63 -3.62
C TRP A 137 4.55 2.63 -2.61
N SER A 138 4.86 1.43 -3.05
CA SER A 138 5.36 0.37 -2.17
C SER A 138 6.77 0.65 -1.67
N PHE A 139 7.63 1.29 -2.46
CA PHE A 139 8.95 1.72 -2.02
C PHE A 139 8.86 2.73 -0.87
N GLY A 140 7.98 3.72 -0.97
CA GLY A 140 7.72 4.65 0.13
C GLY A 140 7.24 3.94 1.38
N MET A 141 6.26 3.03 1.23
CA MET A 141 5.75 2.21 2.34
C MET A 141 6.82 1.30 2.97
N ALA A 142 7.86 0.90 2.22
CA ALA A 142 8.99 0.13 2.72
C ALA A 142 9.98 1.01 3.49
N VAL A 143 10.33 2.17 2.92
CA VAL A 143 11.36 3.06 3.50
C VAL A 143 10.91 3.62 4.85
N GLY A 144 9.62 3.86 5.07
CA GLY A 144 9.09 4.36 6.35
C GLY A 144 9.42 3.47 7.54
N PRO A 145 8.96 2.20 7.57
CA PRO A 145 9.31 1.25 8.63
C PRO A 145 10.82 0.97 8.70
N PHE A 146 11.53 0.95 7.55
CA PHE A 146 12.98 0.77 7.52
C PHE A 146 13.73 1.88 8.26
N LEU A 147 13.40 3.13 8.01
CA LEU A 147 13.96 4.28 8.74
C LEU A 147 13.65 4.19 10.24
N PHE A 148 12.42 3.83 10.59
CA PHE A 148 12.07 3.63 11.99
C PHE A 148 12.87 2.50 12.62
N SER A 149 13.10 1.39 11.92
CA SER A 149 13.94 0.30 12.41
C SER A 149 15.39 0.73 12.71
N MET A 150 15.95 1.58 11.85
CA MET A 150 17.28 2.14 12.06
C MET A 150 17.35 3.09 13.26
N LEU A 151 16.33 3.93 13.43
CA LEU A 151 16.24 4.83 14.58
C LEU A 151 16.08 4.05 15.90
N SER A 152 15.25 3.02 15.92
CA SER A 152 15.03 2.17 17.10
C SER A 152 16.27 1.38 17.50
N ALA A 153 17.18 1.08 16.57
CA ALA A 153 18.45 0.40 16.87
C ALA A 153 19.45 1.29 17.62
N GLY A 154 19.35 2.62 17.47
CA GLY A 154 20.32 3.59 18.02
C GLY A 154 19.83 4.39 19.24
N GLU A 155 18.54 4.45 19.50
CA GLU A 155 17.94 5.36 20.48
C GLU A 155 17.13 4.63 21.56
N ASN A 156 17.47 4.84 22.83
CA ASN A 156 16.71 4.31 23.96
C ASN A 156 15.38 5.05 24.15
N GLY A 157 14.30 4.55 23.51
CA GLY A 157 12.93 5.01 23.78
C GLY A 157 12.50 6.33 23.12
N MET A 158 13.34 6.98 22.30
CA MET A 158 13.04 8.26 21.63
C MET A 158 12.83 8.15 20.11
N ALA A 159 13.03 6.97 19.54
CA ALA A 159 12.97 6.74 18.10
C ALA A 159 11.66 7.22 17.44
N TRP A 160 10.53 7.01 18.09
CA TRP A 160 9.22 7.45 17.60
C TRP A 160 9.10 8.99 17.53
N LYS A 161 9.70 9.75 18.45
CA LYS A 161 9.68 11.21 18.39
C LYS A 161 10.51 11.70 17.22
N THR A 162 11.71 11.16 17.05
CA THR A 162 12.58 11.46 15.91
C THR A 162 11.90 11.14 14.59
N ALA A 163 11.23 9.97 14.49
CA ALA A 163 10.48 9.60 13.30
C ALA A 163 9.32 10.57 13.00
N TYR A 164 8.55 10.99 14.00
CA TYR A 164 7.49 11.98 13.79
C TYR A 164 8.02 13.36 13.44
N CYS A 165 9.18 13.78 13.97
CA CYS A 165 9.85 15.01 13.54
C CYS A 165 10.26 14.93 12.07
N ILE A 166 10.84 13.81 11.62
CA ILE A 166 11.19 13.57 10.22
C ILE A 166 9.93 13.60 9.35
N ASN A 167 8.85 12.93 9.76
CA ASN A 167 7.59 12.92 9.03
C ASN A 167 7.00 14.32 8.90
N ALA A 168 7.01 15.12 9.97
CA ALA A 168 6.58 16.52 9.92
C ALA A 168 7.46 17.35 8.98
N ALA A 169 8.78 17.20 9.03
CA ALA A 169 9.71 17.90 8.16
C ALA A 169 9.49 17.54 6.68
N LEU A 170 9.20 16.28 6.36
CA LEU A 170 8.88 15.84 4.99
C LEU A 170 7.58 16.45 4.44
N MET A 171 6.65 16.88 5.29
CA MET A 171 5.43 17.55 4.82
C MET A 171 5.75 18.91 4.18
N ILE A 172 6.85 19.55 4.55
CA ILE A 172 7.25 20.85 4.00
C ILE A 172 7.52 20.76 2.48
N PRO A 173 8.46 19.93 1.99
CA PRO A 173 8.66 19.80 0.55
C PRO A 173 7.41 19.22 -0.16
N ILE A 174 6.67 18.30 0.46
CA ILE A 174 5.44 17.76 -0.14
C ILE A 174 4.39 18.86 -0.35
N PHE A 175 4.33 19.87 0.51
CA PHE A 175 3.44 21.02 0.37
C PHE A 175 3.82 21.93 -0.79
N PHE A 176 5.11 22.20 -1.02
CA PHE A 176 5.58 23.18 -2.01
C PHE A 176 5.86 22.59 -3.39
N LEU A 177 6.31 21.31 -3.47
CA LEU A 177 6.68 20.69 -4.76
C LEU A 177 5.53 20.59 -5.77
N PRO A 178 4.24 20.41 -5.41
CA PRO A 178 3.14 20.47 -6.37
C PRO A 178 3.05 21.78 -7.13
N VAL A 179 3.34 22.91 -6.47
CA VAL A 179 3.37 24.24 -7.13
C VAL A 179 4.51 24.33 -8.14
N LEU A 180 5.68 23.80 -7.77
CA LEU A 180 6.84 23.76 -8.66
C LEU A 180 6.57 22.85 -9.87
N ALA A 181 5.99 21.66 -9.64
CA ALA A 181 5.65 20.70 -10.70
C ALA A 181 4.67 21.32 -11.72
N GLU A 182 3.62 22.02 -11.27
CA GLU A 182 2.66 22.69 -12.14
C GLU A 182 3.33 23.82 -12.98
N LYS A 183 4.18 24.64 -12.36
CA LYS A 183 4.93 25.68 -13.09
C LYS A 183 5.84 25.08 -14.16
N LEU A 184 6.53 23.98 -13.87
CA LEU A 184 7.39 23.28 -14.83
C LEU A 184 6.58 22.64 -15.96
N ALA A 185 5.43 22.04 -15.65
CA ALA A 185 4.53 21.46 -16.64
C ALA A 185 4.01 22.53 -17.62
N THR A 186 3.56 23.69 -17.09
CA THR A 186 3.08 24.81 -17.91
C THR A 186 4.16 25.35 -18.84
N ARG A 187 5.42 25.42 -18.40
CA ARG A 187 6.56 25.84 -19.24
C ARG A 187 6.87 24.79 -20.32
N SER A 188 6.91 23.50 -19.96
CA SER A 188 7.20 22.41 -20.91
C SER A 188 6.17 22.36 -22.03
N ASN A 189 4.89 22.57 -21.71
CA ASN A 189 3.81 22.50 -22.70
C ASN A 189 3.81 23.64 -23.72
N ARG A 190 4.40 24.79 -23.37
CA ARG A 190 4.57 25.91 -24.29
C ARG A 190 5.67 25.70 -25.33
N THR A 191 6.60 24.75 -25.05
CA THR A 191 7.79 24.53 -25.91
C THR A 191 7.73 23.20 -26.66
N SER A 192 6.79 22.30 -26.36
CA SER A 192 6.70 20.99 -27.03
C SER A 192 5.73 21.04 -28.22
N THR A 193 6.22 20.68 -29.39
CA THR A 193 5.38 20.26 -30.53
C THR A 193 4.56 19.04 -30.12
N PRO A 194 3.28 18.92 -30.51
CA PRO A 194 2.48 17.74 -30.22
C PRO A 194 3.14 16.49 -30.83
N GLU A 195 3.70 15.63 -29.99
CA GLU A 195 4.10 14.29 -30.42
C GLU A 195 2.84 13.47 -30.73
N PRO A 196 2.81 12.70 -31.81
CA PRO A 196 1.71 11.79 -32.05
C PRO A 196 1.58 10.84 -30.87
N PRO A 197 0.34 10.55 -30.43
CA PRO A 197 0.11 9.65 -29.32
C PRO A 197 0.78 8.30 -29.63
N ALA A 198 1.57 7.80 -28.67
CA ALA A 198 2.13 6.46 -28.79
C ALA A 198 0.98 5.46 -29.02
N PRO A 199 1.17 4.44 -29.88
CA PRO A 199 0.11 3.47 -30.14
C PRO A 199 -0.34 2.86 -28.81
N ALA A 200 -1.63 3.03 -28.49
CA ALA A 200 -2.21 2.44 -27.30
C ALA A 200 -2.12 0.92 -27.41
N ASP A 201 -1.62 0.27 -26.36
CA ASP A 201 -1.65 -1.19 -26.29
C ASP A 201 -3.13 -1.64 -26.37
N ASP A 202 -3.52 -2.31 -27.44
CA ASP A 202 -4.88 -2.82 -27.61
C ASP A 202 -5.03 -4.20 -26.93
N PHE A 203 -5.75 -4.20 -25.82
CA PHE A 203 -6.10 -5.40 -25.08
C PHE A 203 -7.60 -5.78 -25.26
N SER A 204 -8.33 -5.16 -26.18
CA SER A 204 -9.77 -5.37 -26.38
C SER A 204 -10.13 -6.82 -26.68
N ASN A 205 -9.23 -7.54 -27.39
CA ASN A 205 -9.38 -8.95 -27.74
C ASN A 205 -8.90 -9.92 -26.65
N LYS A 206 -8.44 -9.42 -25.48
CA LYS A 206 -8.01 -10.28 -24.38
C LYS A 206 -9.17 -10.53 -23.40
N PRO A 207 -9.16 -11.69 -22.71
CA PRO A 207 -10.22 -12.01 -21.75
C PRO A 207 -10.26 -10.99 -20.59
N ASP A 208 -11.48 -10.64 -20.16
CA ASP A 208 -11.66 -9.80 -18.98
C ASP A 208 -11.31 -10.60 -17.71
N LEU A 209 -10.21 -10.21 -17.06
CA LEU A 209 -9.69 -10.82 -15.84
C LEU A 209 -9.82 -9.91 -14.60
N ALA A 210 -10.58 -8.80 -14.68
CA ALA A 210 -10.72 -7.87 -13.56
C ALA A 210 -11.24 -8.52 -12.29
N LEU A 211 -12.27 -9.39 -12.38
CA LEU A 211 -12.79 -10.15 -11.23
C LEU A 211 -11.69 -10.97 -10.54
N TRP A 212 -10.81 -11.59 -11.32
CA TRP A 212 -9.70 -12.38 -10.78
C TRP A 212 -8.64 -11.50 -10.13
N GLY A 213 -8.40 -10.32 -10.68
CA GLY A 213 -7.58 -9.29 -10.03
C GLY A 213 -8.12 -8.93 -8.64
N TRP A 214 -9.43 -8.72 -8.49
CA TRP A 214 -10.06 -8.39 -7.22
C TRP A 214 -9.98 -9.55 -6.21
N LEU A 215 -10.31 -10.79 -6.62
CA LEU A 215 -10.24 -11.95 -5.73
C LEU A 215 -8.82 -12.22 -5.22
N LEU A 216 -7.83 -12.15 -6.12
CA LEU A 216 -6.41 -12.28 -5.75
C LEU A 216 -5.99 -11.16 -4.80
N THR A 217 -6.50 -9.94 -5.02
CA THR A 217 -6.22 -8.78 -4.16
C THR A 217 -6.75 -9.00 -2.75
N VAL A 218 -7.95 -9.56 -2.59
CA VAL A 218 -8.46 -9.92 -1.25
C VAL A 218 -7.49 -10.84 -0.53
N ALA A 219 -6.96 -11.88 -1.18
CA ALA A 219 -6.01 -12.79 -0.55
C ALA A 219 -4.67 -12.12 -0.21
N ALA A 220 -4.07 -11.41 -1.20
CA ALA A 220 -2.74 -10.84 -1.05
C ALA A 220 -2.71 -9.65 -0.09
N PHE A 221 -3.68 -8.73 -0.21
CA PHE A 221 -3.73 -7.55 0.66
C PHE A 221 -4.23 -7.90 2.07
N ALA A 222 -5.09 -8.92 2.22
CA ALA A 222 -5.42 -9.45 3.55
C ALA A 222 -4.16 -10.03 4.23
N ALA A 223 -3.31 -10.75 3.49
CA ALA A 223 -2.04 -11.24 4.02
C ALA A 223 -1.14 -10.09 4.48
N VAL A 224 -0.96 -9.06 3.66
CA VAL A 224 -0.14 -7.88 4.01
C VAL A 224 -0.74 -7.13 5.21
N ALA A 225 -2.03 -6.81 5.16
CA ALA A 225 -2.68 -6.01 6.19
C ALA A 225 -2.72 -6.71 7.55
N THR A 226 -3.04 -8.01 7.56
CA THR A 226 -3.06 -8.81 8.78
C THR A 226 -1.66 -8.98 9.35
N THR A 227 -0.66 -9.33 8.53
CA THR A 227 0.73 -9.49 8.99
C THR A 227 1.27 -8.18 9.58
N LYS A 228 1.08 -7.07 8.88
CA LYS A 228 1.50 -5.75 9.34
C LYS A 228 0.85 -5.34 10.67
N SER A 229 -0.40 -5.72 10.88
CA SER A 229 -1.14 -5.37 12.10
C SER A 229 -0.83 -6.30 13.28
N LEU A 230 -0.53 -7.58 13.02
CA LEU A 230 -0.21 -8.56 14.07
C LEU A 230 1.25 -8.50 14.51
N LEU A 231 2.19 -8.17 13.63
CA LEU A 231 3.62 -8.11 13.97
C LEU A 231 3.94 -7.18 15.15
N PRO A 232 3.37 -5.96 15.26
CA PRO A 232 3.57 -5.10 16.43
C PRO A 232 3.00 -5.66 17.73
N GLU A 233 2.02 -6.56 17.64
CA GLU A 233 1.39 -7.20 18.79
C GLU A 233 2.14 -8.46 19.21
N GLN A 234 2.39 -9.37 18.26
CA GLN A 234 2.97 -10.69 18.53
C GLN A 234 4.49 -10.68 18.61
N GLY A 235 5.15 -9.76 17.89
CA GLY A 235 6.60 -9.68 17.79
C GLY A 235 7.27 -9.45 19.15
N PRO A 236 6.90 -8.41 19.91
CA PRO A 236 7.46 -8.16 21.24
C PRO A 236 7.23 -9.33 22.21
N ASP A 237 6.06 -9.99 22.18
CA ASP A 237 5.77 -11.16 23.00
C ASP A 237 6.65 -12.37 22.65
N ALA A 238 7.11 -12.47 21.39
CA ALA A 238 8.08 -13.46 20.93
C ALA A 238 9.55 -13.05 21.17
N GLY A 239 9.80 -11.91 21.81
CA GLY A 239 11.13 -11.40 22.10
C GLY A 239 11.80 -10.63 20.95
N TYR A 240 11.08 -10.27 19.90
CA TYR A 240 11.61 -9.46 18.82
C TYR A 240 11.64 -7.98 19.17
N SER A 241 12.75 -7.31 18.86
CA SER A 241 12.86 -5.85 19.03
C SER A 241 11.99 -5.09 18.04
N GLU A 242 11.68 -3.82 18.35
CA GLU A 242 11.00 -2.90 17.42
C GLU A 242 11.72 -2.81 16.08
N THR A 243 13.07 -2.83 16.08
CA THR A 243 13.91 -2.86 14.90
C THR A 243 13.57 -4.06 14.01
N GLN A 244 13.49 -5.26 14.60
CA GLN A 244 13.21 -6.49 13.86
C GLN A 244 11.76 -6.49 13.31
N VAL A 245 10.79 -6.08 14.13
CA VAL A 245 9.37 -5.98 13.72
C VAL A 245 9.21 -4.99 12.56
N SER A 246 9.82 -3.82 12.67
CA SER A 246 9.74 -2.78 11.64
C SER A 246 10.43 -3.21 10.35
N LEU A 247 11.55 -3.93 10.46
CA LEU A 247 12.25 -4.48 9.29
C LEU A 247 11.42 -5.56 8.58
N MET A 248 10.69 -6.43 9.31
CA MET A 248 9.78 -7.41 8.71
C MET A 248 8.70 -6.72 7.86
N VAL A 249 8.07 -5.67 8.39
CA VAL A 249 7.07 -4.89 7.65
C VAL A 249 7.71 -4.20 6.42
N SER A 250 8.90 -3.66 6.57
CA SER A 250 9.64 -3.03 5.49
C SER A 250 9.94 -4.03 4.36
N LEU A 251 10.37 -5.24 4.68
CA LEU A 251 10.68 -6.31 3.73
C LEU A 251 9.47 -6.74 2.90
N ILE A 252 8.24 -6.72 3.46
CA ILE A 252 7.02 -6.97 2.69
C ILE A 252 6.92 -5.95 1.54
N TYR A 253 7.08 -4.68 1.82
CA TYR A 253 6.93 -3.63 0.82
C TYR A 253 8.13 -3.50 -0.13
N PHE A 254 9.36 -3.81 0.31
CA PHE A 254 10.50 -3.95 -0.59
C PHE A 254 10.31 -5.10 -1.58
N GLY A 255 9.83 -6.25 -1.12
CA GLY A 255 9.46 -7.38 -1.97
C GLY A 255 8.40 -7.00 -3.00
N HIS A 256 7.35 -6.26 -2.59
CA HIS A 256 6.33 -5.73 -3.49
C HIS A 256 6.93 -4.78 -4.55
N SER A 257 7.72 -3.80 -4.12
CA SER A 257 8.33 -2.81 -5.01
C SER A 257 9.26 -3.46 -6.03
N PHE A 258 10.15 -4.33 -5.58
CA PHE A 258 11.08 -5.07 -6.43
C PHE A 258 10.34 -5.91 -7.48
N THR A 259 9.30 -6.64 -7.05
CA THR A 259 8.47 -7.45 -7.94
C THR A 259 7.79 -6.59 -9.00
N SER A 260 7.20 -5.46 -8.61
CA SER A 260 6.56 -4.53 -9.54
C SER A 260 7.55 -4.02 -10.61
N LEU A 261 8.78 -3.71 -10.22
CA LEU A 261 9.83 -3.29 -11.16
C LEU A 261 10.28 -4.42 -12.10
N CYS A 262 10.37 -5.65 -11.62
CA CYS A 262 10.72 -6.81 -12.45
C CYS A 262 9.64 -7.10 -13.50
N LEU A 263 8.37 -6.97 -13.13
CA LEU A 263 7.23 -7.29 -13.98
C LEU A 263 7.04 -6.31 -15.17
N VAL A 264 7.60 -5.09 -15.09
CA VAL A 264 7.56 -4.10 -16.20
C VAL A 264 8.24 -4.62 -17.46
N ARG A 265 9.24 -5.47 -17.32
CA ARG A 265 10.11 -5.88 -18.44
C ARG A 265 9.44 -6.79 -19.46
N SER A 266 8.34 -7.45 -19.12
CA SER A 266 7.63 -8.36 -20.01
C SER A 266 6.12 -8.21 -19.85
N LYS A 267 5.40 -8.08 -20.98
CA LYS A 267 3.93 -8.06 -21.02
C LYS A 267 3.32 -9.46 -21.13
N GLU A 268 4.13 -10.45 -21.48
CA GLU A 268 3.63 -11.78 -21.82
C GLU A 268 3.08 -12.59 -20.65
N TRP A 269 3.54 -12.32 -19.43
CA TRP A 269 3.12 -13.06 -18.24
C TRP A 269 1.70 -12.71 -17.80
N MET A 270 1.16 -11.54 -18.16
CA MET A 270 -0.10 -10.97 -17.68
C MET A 270 -1.32 -11.85 -17.99
N TYR A 271 -1.29 -12.53 -19.14
CA TYR A 271 -2.34 -13.46 -19.57
C TYR A 271 -1.88 -14.92 -19.51
N LYS A 272 -0.79 -15.21 -18.77
CA LYS A 272 -0.31 -16.58 -18.50
C LYS A 272 -0.56 -16.94 -17.04
N ALA A 273 -0.99 -18.18 -16.79
CA ALA A 273 -1.21 -18.64 -15.42
C ALA A 273 0.07 -18.65 -14.57
N SER A 274 1.24 -18.86 -15.18
CA SER A 274 2.51 -19.14 -14.48
C SER A 274 2.93 -18.01 -13.53
N GLY A 275 2.85 -16.73 -13.94
CA GLY A 275 3.30 -15.60 -13.13
C GLY A 275 2.47 -15.44 -11.84
N VAL A 276 1.14 -15.45 -11.98
CA VAL A 276 0.23 -15.34 -10.84
C VAL A 276 0.32 -16.57 -9.93
N THR A 277 0.42 -17.77 -10.52
CA THR A 277 0.59 -19.02 -9.73
C THR A 277 1.89 -19.00 -8.94
N ALA A 278 3.01 -18.61 -9.55
CA ALA A 278 4.29 -18.48 -8.83
C ALA A 278 4.21 -17.47 -7.69
N GLY A 279 3.63 -16.29 -7.93
CA GLY A 279 3.38 -15.28 -6.88
C GLY A 279 2.51 -15.81 -5.74
N THR A 280 1.43 -16.53 -6.07
CA THR A 280 0.55 -17.14 -5.06
C THR A 280 1.27 -18.21 -4.23
N LEU A 281 2.09 -19.05 -4.85
CA LEU A 281 2.91 -20.04 -4.14
C LEU A 281 3.93 -19.36 -3.21
N CYS A 282 4.55 -18.26 -3.63
CA CYS A 282 5.37 -17.44 -2.75
C CYS A 282 4.57 -16.93 -1.54
N GLY A 283 3.36 -16.42 -1.76
CA GLY A 283 2.48 -15.95 -0.68
C GLY A 283 2.14 -17.05 0.33
N ILE A 284 1.75 -18.23 -0.15
CA ILE A 284 1.45 -19.39 0.70
C ILE A 284 2.70 -19.80 1.50
N ALA A 285 3.85 -19.94 0.85
CA ALA A 285 5.10 -20.29 1.51
C ALA A 285 5.48 -19.23 2.57
N GLY A 286 5.34 -17.94 2.24
CA GLY A 286 5.58 -16.85 3.17
C GLY A 286 4.69 -16.91 4.40
N LEU A 287 3.38 -17.12 4.24
CA LEU A 287 2.44 -17.27 5.34
C LEU A 287 2.73 -18.51 6.20
N LEU A 288 3.09 -19.62 5.60
CA LEU A 288 3.47 -20.84 6.33
C LEU A 288 4.76 -20.65 7.15
N LEU A 289 5.71 -19.82 6.68
CA LEU A 289 6.87 -19.42 7.50
C LEU A 289 6.45 -18.63 8.75
N PHE A 290 5.39 -17.84 8.69
CA PHE A 290 4.82 -17.20 9.88
C PHE A 290 4.08 -18.19 10.79
N VAL A 291 3.48 -19.27 10.26
CA VAL A 291 2.84 -20.32 11.06
C VAL A 291 3.86 -21.14 11.84
N PHE A 292 4.90 -21.63 11.15
CA PHE A 292 5.84 -22.65 11.68
C PHE A 292 7.20 -22.08 12.08
N GLY A 293 7.57 -20.93 11.55
CA GLY A 293 8.88 -20.31 11.75
C GLY A 293 8.90 -19.14 12.73
N PHE A 294 7.84 -18.91 13.52
CA PHE A 294 7.72 -17.72 14.36
C PHE A 294 8.80 -17.60 15.44
N GLY A 295 9.44 -18.70 15.84
CA GLY A 295 10.60 -18.71 16.73
C GLY A 295 11.95 -18.34 16.08
N ASN A 296 11.99 -18.11 14.75
CA ASN A 296 13.21 -17.82 14.00
C ASN A 296 13.04 -16.55 13.15
N VAL A 297 13.77 -15.50 13.50
CA VAL A 297 13.72 -14.20 12.83
C VAL A 297 14.01 -14.28 11.33
N PHE A 298 14.93 -15.14 10.90
CA PHE A 298 15.24 -15.30 9.47
C PHE A 298 14.09 -15.92 8.68
N CYS A 299 13.32 -16.84 9.29
CA CYS A 299 12.10 -17.37 8.70
C CYS A 299 11.07 -16.25 8.47
N LEU A 300 10.91 -15.34 9.45
CA LEU A 300 10.00 -14.22 9.34
C LEU A 300 10.45 -13.17 8.31
N TYR A 301 11.77 -12.91 8.20
CA TYR A 301 12.30 -12.06 7.13
C TYR A 301 12.05 -12.67 5.75
N ALA A 302 12.34 -13.94 5.56
CA ALA A 302 12.04 -14.64 4.32
C ALA A 302 10.54 -14.66 4.01
N GLY A 303 9.71 -14.96 5.01
CA GLY A 303 8.24 -14.91 4.92
C GLY A 303 7.72 -13.54 4.49
N SER A 304 8.26 -12.47 5.07
CA SER A 304 7.93 -11.09 4.72
C SER A 304 8.24 -10.78 3.25
N VAL A 305 9.43 -11.16 2.76
CA VAL A 305 9.79 -10.98 1.34
C VAL A 305 8.85 -11.76 0.43
N LEU A 306 8.52 -13.01 0.76
CA LEU A 306 7.65 -13.85 -0.04
C LEU A 306 6.19 -13.32 -0.09
N ILE A 307 5.65 -12.83 1.03
CA ILE A 307 4.36 -12.12 1.06
C ILE A 307 4.43 -10.85 0.19
N GLY A 308 5.57 -10.14 0.23
CA GLY A 308 5.83 -8.99 -0.61
C GLY A 308 5.81 -9.31 -2.10
N ILE A 309 6.45 -10.39 -2.52
CA ILE A 309 6.43 -10.87 -3.91
C ILE A 309 4.98 -11.17 -4.34
N PHE A 310 4.23 -11.90 -3.53
CA PHE A 310 2.81 -12.19 -3.80
C PHE A 310 1.99 -10.92 -3.99
N SER A 311 2.09 -9.99 -3.05
CA SER A 311 1.34 -8.74 -3.12
C SER A 311 1.78 -7.86 -4.30
N GLY A 312 3.06 -7.89 -4.69
CA GLY A 312 3.58 -7.18 -5.86
C GLY A 312 3.04 -7.70 -7.19
N VAL A 313 2.98 -9.03 -7.37
CA VAL A 313 2.34 -9.66 -8.55
C VAL A 313 0.87 -9.28 -8.61
N VAL A 314 0.15 -9.43 -7.51
CA VAL A 314 -1.29 -9.21 -7.45
C VAL A 314 -1.64 -7.73 -7.58
N GLY A 315 -0.91 -6.82 -6.92
CA GLY A 315 -1.12 -5.38 -7.02
C GLY A 315 -0.93 -4.87 -8.45
N PHE A 316 0.05 -5.43 -9.18
CA PHE A 316 0.22 -5.16 -10.60
C PHE A 316 -0.97 -5.65 -11.43
N CYS A 317 -1.43 -6.90 -11.22
CA CYS A 317 -2.59 -7.47 -11.89
C CYS A 317 -3.86 -6.66 -11.63
N LEU A 318 -4.08 -6.21 -10.39
CA LEU A 318 -5.22 -5.39 -10.00
C LEU A 318 -5.35 -4.14 -10.88
N VAL A 319 -4.27 -3.37 -10.96
CA VAL A 319 -4.25 -2.11 -11.74
C VAL A 319 -4.34 -2.42 -13.23
N PHE A 320 -3.56 -3.37 -13.73
CA PHE A 320 -3.48 -3.70 -15.14
C PHE A 320 -4.81 -4.21 -15.70
N TYR A 321 -5.43 -5.23 -15.07
CA TYR A 321 -6.69 -5.81 -15.57
C TYR A 321 -7.85 -4.82 -15.50
N SER A 322 -7.84 -3.90 -14.56
CA SER A 322 -8.86 -2.85 -14.46
C SER A 322 -8.76 -1.81 -15.55
N LEU A 323 -7.56 -1.53 -16.03
CA LEU A 323 -7.31 -0.53 -17.07
C LEU A 323 -7.23 -1.12 -18.48
N ALA A 324 -7.09 -2.44 -18.62
CA ALA A 324 -6.99 -3.13 -19.91
C ALA A 324 -8.27 -2.98 -20.79
N HIS A 325 -9.42 -2.69 -20.17
CA HIS A 325 -10.69 -2.46 -20.88
C HIS A 325 -11.13 -1.00 -20.71
N PRO A 326 -10.78 -0.08 -21.62
CA PRO A 326 -10.95 1.36 -21.47
C PRO A 326 -12.41 1.80 -21.18
N GLU A 327 -13.39 1.15 -21.79
CA GLU A 327 -14.83 1.45 -21.58
C GLU A 327 -15.30 1.20 -20.13
N LYS A 328 -14.68 0.24 -19.43
CA LYS A 328 -15.03 -0.15 -18.06
C LYS A 328 -14.04 0.38 -17.02
N ALA A 329 -12.94 1.00 -17.45
CA ALA A 329 -11.82 1.36 -16.57
C ALA A 329 -12.27 2.19 -15.35
N GLY A 330 -13.10 3.20 -15.53
CA GLY A 330 -13.59 4.04 -14.42
C GLY A 330 -14.36 3.24 -13.37
N LYS A 331 -15.25 2.32 -13.78
CA LYS A 331 -15.98 1.44 -12.87
C LYS A 331 -15.05 0.46 -12.17
N TYR A 332 -14.09 -0.13 -12.89
CA TYR A 332 -13.18 -1.12 -12.35
C TYR A 332 -12.19 -0.52 -11.35
N VAL A 333 -11.69 0.69 -11.61
CA VAL A 333 -10.85 1.42 -10.64
C VAL A 333 -11.61 1.71 -9.35
N ALA A 334 -12.89 2.10 -9.43
CA ALA A 334 -13.70 2.28 -8.22
C ALA A 334 -13.87 0.99 -7.42
N ILE A 335 -14.06 -0.16 -8.10
CA ILE A 335 -14.12 -1.47 -7.44
C ILE A 335 -12.75 -1.85 -6.82
N ASN A 336 -11.64 -1.49 -7.45
CA ASN A 336 -10.30 -1.68 -6.87
C ASN A 336 -10.18 -0.97 -5.52
N GLU A 337 -10.54 0.30 -5.45
CA GLU A 337 -10.45 1.09 -4.21
C GLU A 337 -11.35 0.49 -3.11
N ILE A 338 -12.57 0.07 -3.46
CA ILE A 338 -13.47 -0.61 -2.52
C ILE A 338 -12.85 -1.93 -2.04
N THR A 339 -12.29 -2.73 -2.95
CA THR A 339 -11.69 -4.04 -2.61
C THR A 339 -10.48 -3.85 -1.68
N VAL A 340 -9.56 -2.95 -2.02
CA VAL A 340 -8.37 -2.67 -1.21
C VAL A 340 -8.78 -2.07 0.13
N GLY A 341 -9.67 -1.08 0.14
CA GLY A 341 -10.14 -0.41 1.35
C GLY A 341 -10.86 -1.37 2.31
N SER A 342 -11.80 -2.16 1.79
CA SER A 342 -12.53 -3.16 2.59
C SER A 342 -11.59 -4.23 3.14
N THR A 343 -10.64 -4.71 2.34
CA THR A 343 -9.67 -5.72 2.78
C THR A 343 -8.77 -5.18 3.89
N ASN A 344 -8.22 -3.98 3.74
CA ASN A 344 -7.40 -3.33 4.76
C ASN A 344 -8.18 -3.00 6.04
N THR A 345 -9.50 -2.80 5.95
CA THR A 345 -10.37 -2.54 7.11
C THR A 345 -10.71 -3.83 7.85
N LEU A 346 -11.17 -4.85 7.13
CA LEU A 346 -11.77 -6.04 7.73
C LEU A 346 -10.73 -7.08 8.13
N SER A 347 -9.68 -7.31 7.32
CA SER A 347 -8.76 -8.43 7.56
C SER A 347 -7.96 -8.30 8.87
N PRO A 348 -7.44 -7.14 9.29
CA PRO A 348 -6.75 -7.04 10.57
C PRO A 348 -7.65 -7.35 11.78
N LEU A 349 -8.90 -6.92 11.74
CA LEU A 349 -9.85 -7.15 12.83
C LEU A 349 -10.38 -8.57 12.84
N LEU A 350 -10.91 -9.05 11.70
CA LEU A 350 -11.62 -10.33 11.64
C LEU A 350 -10.65 -11.50 11.57
N ILE A 351 -9.67 -11.44 10.67
CA ILE A 351 -8.69 -12.50 10.46
C ILE A 351 -7.57 -12.36 11.50
N GLY A 352 -7.01 -11.16 11.66
CA GLY A 352 -5.94 -10.90 12.62
C GLY A 352 -6.42 -11.08 14.06
N GLY A 353 -7.02 -10.05 14.63
CA GLY A 353 -7.45 -10.04 16.02
C GLY A 353 -8.52 -11.09 16.34
N GLY A 354 -9.51 -11.28 15.43
CA GLY A 354 -10.64 -12.18 15.66
C GLY A 354 -10.24 -13.65 15.76
N LEU A 355 -9.42 -14.17 14.83
CA LEU A 355 -9.00 -15.57 14.86
C LEU A 355 -8.04 -15.86 16.01
N VAL A 356 -7.13 -14.93 16.36
CA VAL A 356 -6.27 -15.11 17.55
C VAL A 356 -7.12 -15.15 18.82
N TRP A 357 -8.10 -14.24 18.96
CA TRP A 357 -8.99 -14.21 20.12
C TRP A 357 -9.84 -15.48 20.25
N LEU A 358 -10.38 -15.99 19.12
CA LEU A 358 -11.23 -17.19 19.12
C LEU A 358 -10.46 -18.47 19.40
N THR A 359 -9.23 -18.59 18.91
CA THR A 359 -8.47 -19.84 18.97
C THR A 359 -7.37 -19.85 20.03
N GLY A 360 -6.96 -18.68 20.54
CA GLY A 360 -5.80 -18.54 21.41
C GLY A 360 -4.47 -18.87 20.71
N TRP A 361 -4.47 -19.06 19.37
CA TRP A 361 -3.28 -19.44 18.62
C TRP A 361 -2.85 -18.36 17.63
N ASN A 362 -1.65 -17.84 17.83
CA ASN A 362 -1.07 -16.77 17.03
C ASN A 362 -0.82 -17.15 15.55
N GLY A 363 -0.65 -18.42 15.25
CA GLY A 363 -0.47 -18.94 13.88
C GLY A 363 -1.75 -19.04 13.06
N MET A 364 -2.93 -19.05 13.70
CA MET A 364 -4.21 -19.28 13.03
C MET A 364 -4.54 -18.28 11.92
N PRO A 365 -4.33 -16.96 12.07
CA PRO A 365 -4.54 -15.99 10.99
C PRO A 365 -3.73 -16.29 9.74
N TYR A 366 -2.47 -16.62 9.90
CA TYR A 366 -1.56 -16.92 8.78
C TYR A 366 -1.94 -18.22 8.07
N LEU A 367 -2.37 -19.25 8.83
CA LEU A 367 -2.88 -20.49 8.26
C LEU A 367 -4.16 -20.24 7.47
N ALA A 368 -5.12 -19.51 8.00
CA ALA A 368 -6.37 -19.18 7.32
C ALA A 368 -6.11 -18.40 6.02
N LEU A 369 -5.19 -17.44 6.04
CA LEU A 369 -4.79 -16.68 4.86
C LEU A 369 -4.06 -17.54 3.82
N SER A 370 -3.25 -18.51 4.24
CA SER A 370 -2.60 -19.45 3.32
C SER A 370 -3.60 -20.33 2.60
N VAL A 371 -4.64 -20.81 3.30
CA VAL A 371 -5.77 -21.56 2.71
C VAL A 371 -6.57 -20.69 1.76
N LEU A 372 -6.89 -19.45 2.13
CA LEU A 372 -7.59 -18.50 1.26
C LEU A 372 -6.80 -18.25 -0.04
N ALA A 373 -5.50 -18.00 0.05
CA ALA A 373 -4.62 -17.80 -1.09
C ALA A 373 -4.57 -19.05 -1.99
N ALA A 374 -4.50 -20.25 -1.39
CA ALA A 374 -4.50 -21.51 -2.13
C ALA A 374 -5.83 -21.72 -2.89
N VAL A 375 -6.97 -21.51 -2.24
CA VAL A 375 -8.30 -21.66 -2.87
C VAL A 375 -8.45 -20.69 -4.05
N ILE A 376 -8.18 -19.41 -3.85
CA ILE A 376 -8.30 -18.41 -4.91
C ILE A 376 -7.30 -18.68 -6.04
N GLY A 377 -6.06 -19.08 -5.71
CA GLY A 377 -5.04 -19.43 -6.70
C GLY A 377 -5.43 -20.62 -7.57
N LEU A 378 -6.01 -21.68 -6.97
CA LEU A 378 -6.52 -22.86 -7.69
C LEU A 378 -7.70 -22.50 -8.60
N LEU A 379 -8.62 -21.67 -8.14
CA LEU A 379 -9.75 -21.21 -8.94
C LEU A 379 -9.28 -20.37 -10.13
N TYR A 380 -8.32 -19.47 -9.92
CA TYR A 380 -7.68 -18.70 -10.98
C TYR A 380 -7.00 -19.62 -12.02
N LEU A 381 -6.21 -20.58 -11.56
CA LEU A 381 -5.53 -21.56 -12.44
C LEU A 381 -6.54 -22.34 -13.28
N LYS A 382 -7.62 -22.83 -12.68
CA LYS A 382 -8.72 -23.51 -13.38
C LYS A 382 -9.31 -22.61 -14.48
N ARG A 383 -9.56 -21.35 -14.19
CA ARG A 383 -10.08 -20.37 -15.18
C ARG A 383 -9.12 -20.16 -16.34
N MET A 384 -7.82 -20.03 -16.07
CA MET A 384 -6.81 -19.85 -17.10
C MET A 384 -6.67 -21.06 -18.02
N ILE A 385 -6.84 -22.28 -17.48
CA ILE A 385 -6.86 -23.52 -18.28
C ILE A 385 -8.10 -23.55 -19.19
N GLN A 386 -9.26 -23.10 -18.70
CA GLN A 386 -10.48 -23.02 -19.52
C GLN A 386 -10.32 -22.04 -20.69
N ILE A 387 -9.78 -20.83 -20.42
CA ILE A 387 -9.53 -19.82 -21.46
C ILE A 387 -8.57 -20.34 -22.55
N LYS A 388 -7.58 -21.14 -22.18
CA LYS A 388 -6.62 -21.71 -23.15
C LYS A 388 -7.24 -22.76 -24.07
N LYS A 389 -8.36 -23.39 -23.63
CA LYS A 389 -9.05 -24.44 -24.39
C LYS A 389 -10.17 -23.90 -25.28
N SER A 390 -10.69 -22.69 -24.98
CA SER A 390 -11.65 -21.96 -25.81
C SER A 390 -10.95 -21.17 -26.91
#